data_06c58b7300ab59c71d68edd6de66d1cf
#
_entry.id   06c58b7300ab59c71d68edd6de66d1cf
#
_cell.length_a   1.000
_cell.length_b   1.000
_cell.length_c   1.000
_cell.angle_alpha   90.00
_cell.angle_beta   90.00
_cell.angle_gamma   90.00
#
_symmetry.space_group_name_H-M   'P 1'
#
loop_
_entity.id
_entity.type
_entity.pdbx_description
1 polymer ?
#
loop_
_entity_poly.entity_id
_entity_poly.type
_entity_poly.pdbx_seq_one_letter_code
_entity_poly.pdbx_strand_id
1 'polypeptide(L)'
;MAITDWPVAERPREKLLQRGAEALSDAELLAIFLRTGVTGKTAVDLARDLLHEHGSLRNLLAADYSRFCASHGLGQAKYVQLQAVLEMGRRHLHETLKHGDALTSPQHTRSYLSARLRGYPYEVFACLFLDNQHRVIEYEELFQGTIDGASVHPREVVRRAMSHNAAAVILAHNHPSGVAEPSSSDAQITQRLKDSLALVDVRVIDHIIVGDGEMTSLAERGLI
;
A
#
# COMPACT_ATOMS: atom_id res chain seq x y z
N MET A 1 20.52 30.50 -3.37
CA MET A 1 21.55 29.76 -2.58
C MET A 1 21.46 28.29 -3.00
N ALA A 2 22.57 27.67 -3.38
CA ALA A 2 22.57 26.27 -3.78
C ALA A 2 22.51 25.37 -2.52
N ILE A 3 22.00 24.13 -2.64
CA ILE A 3 21.99 23.17 -1.52
C ILE A 3 23.43 22.89 -1.02
N THR A 4 24.41 22.99 -1.91
CA THR A 4 25.84 22.85 -1.56
C THR A 4 26.37 23.94 -0.63
N ASP A 5 25.65 25.06 -0.52
CA ASP A 5 26.02 26.17 0.37
C ASP A 5 25.43 25.97 1.79
N TRP A 6 24.57 24.99 1.98
CA TRP A 6 23.95 24.70 3.28
C TRP A 6 24.93 23.97 4.21
N PRO A 7 24.74 24.07 5.51
CA PRO A 7 25.46 23.21 6.47
C PRO A 7 25.30 21.73 6.07
N VAL A 8 26.36 20.96 6.16
CA VAL A 8 26.39 19.54 5.72
C VAL A 8 25.25 18.72 6.35
N ALA A 9 24.98 18.95 7.64
CA ALA A 9 23.93 18.23 8.38
C ALA A 9 22.49 18.57 7.93
N GLU A 10 22.30 19.63 7.14
CA GLU A 10 21.00 20.08 6.63
C GLU A 10 20.77 19.68 5.16
N ARG A 11 21.82 19.21 4.49
CA ARG A 11 21.69 18.72 3.10
C ARG A 11 20.95 17.39 3.10
N PRO A 12 19.89 17.22 2.27
CA PRO A 12 19.03 16.03 2.35
C PRO A 12 19.76 14.69 2.24
N ARG A 13 20.76 14.56 1.36
CA ARG A 13 21.53 13.31 1.19
C ARG A 13 22.38 12.98 2.41
N GLU A 14 23.11 13.95 2.90
CA GLU A 14 23.96 13.85 4.07
C GLU A 14 23.12 13.59 5.33
N LYS A 15 21.99 14.27 5.46
CA LYS A 15 21.02 14.05 6.53
C LYS A 15 20.46 12.64 6.52
N LEU A 16 20.12 12.11 5.33
CA LEU A 16 19.68 10.72 5.17
C LEU A 16 20.76 9.72 5.63
N LEU A 17 22.01 9.93 5.21
CA LEU A 17 23.13 9.04 5.57
C LEU A 17 23.43 9.07 7.08
N GLN A 18 23.29 10.23 7.72
CA GLN A 18 23.64 10.39 9.14
C GLN A 18 22.51 10.03 10.09
N ARG A 19 21.26 10.27 9.70
CA ARG A 19 20.10 10.20 10.60
C ARG A 19 19.00 9.24 10.13
N GLY A 20 19.16 8.61 8.95
CA GLY A 20 18.14 7.74 8.36
C GLY A 20 17.04 8.52 7.63
N ALA A 21 16.22 7.78 6.87
CA ALA A 21 15.15 8.34 6.04
C ALA A 21 14.02 8.98 6.87
N GLU A 22 13.77 8.47 8.07
CA GLU A 22 12.72 8.96 8.99
C GLU A 22 12.96 10.40 9.47
N ALA A 23 14.21 10.85 9.44
CA ALA A 23 14.56 12.21 9.81
C ALA A 23 14.27 13.25 8.72
N LEU A 24 13.92 12.80 7.50
CA LEU A 24 13.67 13.70 6.37
C LEU A 24 12.19 14.05 6.26
N SER A 25 11.93 15.31 5.89
CA SER A 25 10.61 15.74 5.45
C SER A 25 10.29 15.18 4.04
N ASP A 26 9.00 15.14 3.67
CA ASP A 26 8.56 14.74 2.32
C ASP A 26 9.26 15.55 1.22
N ALA A 27 9.49 16.85 1.45
CA ALA A 27 10.19 17.71 0.51
C ALA A 27 11.68 17.33 0.35
N GLU A 28 12.34 16.94 1.43
CA GLU A 28 13.73 16.49 1.38
C GLU A 28 13.87 15.12 0.70
N LEU A 29 12.96 14.18 0.99
CA LEU A 29 12.89 12.88 0.29
C LEU A 29 12.66 13.06 -1.20
N LEU A 30 11.68 13.89 -1.55
CA LEU A 30 11.36 14.19 -2.95
C LEU A 30 12.54 14.92 -3.64
N ALA A 31 13.24 15.81 -2.97
CA ALA A 31 14.42 16.49 -3.51
C ALA A 31 15.56 15.51 -3.84
N ILE A 32 15.76 14.48 -3.02
CA ILE A 32 16.76 13.42 -3.30
C ILE A 32 16.37 12.67 -4.59
N PHE A 33 15.08 12.34 -4.76
CA PHE A 33 14.56 11.68 -5.95
C PHE A 33 14.70 12.57 -7.20
N LEU A 34 14.34 13.85 -7.10
CA LEU A 34 14.42 14.82 -8.20
C LEU A 34 15.87 15.08 -8.65
N ARG A 35 16.85 14.97 -7.75
CA ARG A 35 18.29 15.15 -7.94
C ARG A 35 18.71 16.58 -8.22
N THR A 36 17.98 17.32 -9.03
CA THR A 36 18.26 18.71 -9.43
C THR A 36 16.99 19.54 -9.31
N GLY A 37 17.17 20.83 -9.01
CA GLY A 37 16.11 21.83 -9.12
C GLY A 37 15.91 22.29 -10.58
N VAL A 38 15.27 23.43 -10.71
CA VAL A 38 15.08 24.17 -11.96
C VAL A 38 15.70 25.56 -11.85
N THR A 39 15.74 26.30 -12.94
CA THR A 39 16.31 27.67 -12.95
C THR A 39 15.71 28.52 -11.82
N GLY A 40 16.54 29.02 -10.94
CA GLY A 40 16.14 29.86 -9.80
C GLY A 40 15.63 29.13 -8.57
N LYS A 41 15.48 27.79 -8.58
CA LYS A 41 14.97 26.99 -7.46
C LYS A 41 15.86 25.78 -7.19
N THR A 42 16.14 25.50 -5.93
CA THR A 42 16.81 24.27 -5.51
C THR A 42 15.89 23.05 -5.70
N ALA A 43 16.45 21.84 -5.60
CA ALA A 43 15.64 20.63 -5.62
C ALA A 43 14.62 20.57 -4.45
N VAL A 44 14.96 21.14 -3.29
CA VAL A 44 14.05 21.22 -2.13
C VAL A 44 12.94 22.23 -2.37
N ASP A 45 13.24 23.38 -2.99
CA ASP A 45 12.22 24.37 -3.32
C ASP A 45 11.25 23.82 -4.37
N LEU A 46 11.78 23.16 -5.42
CA LEU A 46 10.95 22.47 -6.41
C LEU A 46 10.07 21.38 -5.75
N ALA A 47 10.63 20.60 -4.83
CA ALA A 47 9.88 19.58 -4.11
C ALA A 47 8.72 20.18 -3.30
N ARG A 48 8.95 21.32 -2.62
CA ARG A 48 7.89 22.03 -1.88
C ARG A 48 6.78 22.54 -2.79
N ASP A 49 7.13 23.10 -3.95
CA ASP A 49 6.14 23.55 -4.93
C ASP A 49 5.28 22.38 -5.42
N LEU A 50 5.90 21.25 -5.76
CA LEU A 50 5.20 20.06 -6.23
C LEU A 50 4.28 19.47 -5.16
N LEU A 51 4.73 19.43 -3.90
CA LEU A 51 3.88 18.99 -2.79
C LEU A 51 2.70 19.93 -2.56
N HIS A 52 2.90 21.23 -2.73
CA HIS A 52 1.80 22.21 -2.65
C HIS A 52 0.82 22.04 -3.82
N GLU A 53 1.31 21.86 -5.05
CA GLU A 53 0.50 21.66 -6.27
C GLU A 53 -0.36 20.39 -6.19
N HIS A 54 0.22 19.28 -5.70
CA HIS A 54 -0.47 17.99 -5.59
C HIS A 54 -1.20 17.79 -4.26
N GLY A 55 -0.97 18.68 -3.29
CA GLY A 55 -1.54 18.63 -1.94
C GLY A 55 -0.83 17.67 -0.98
N SER A 56 -0.16 16.63 -1.48
CA SER A 56 0.62 15.68 -0.66
C SER A 56 1.62 14.88 -1.51
N LEU A 57 2.61 14.28 -0.84
CA LEU A 57 3.52 13.32 -1.48
C LEU A 57 2.75 12.15 -2.09
N ARG A 58 1.76 11.63 -1.38
CA ARG A 58 0.89 10.54 -1.87
C ARG A 58 0.23 10.89 -3.20
N ASN A 59 -0.42 12.05 -3.28
CA ASN A 59 -1.14 12.45 -4.49
C ASN A 59 -0.18 12.65 -5.67
N LEU A 60 1.03 13.15 -5.42
CA LEU A 60 2.08 13.24 -6.44
C LEU A 60 2.50 11.84 -6.93
N LEU A 61 2.72 10.90 -6.01
CA LEU A 61 3.12 9.52 -6.33
C LEU A 61 2.02 8.73 -7.05
N ALA A 62 0.75 9.06 -6.80
CA ALA A 62 -0.44 8.45 -7.42
C ALA A 62 -0.88 9.15 -8.71
N ALA A 63 -0.26 10.27 -9.08
CA ALA A 63 -0.62 11.02 -10.29
C ALA A 63 -0.41 10.17 -11.55
N ASP A 64 -1.37 10.25 -12.48
CA ASP A 64 -1.21 9.68 -13.81
C ASP A 64 -0.11 10.39 -14.61
N TYR A 65 0.27 9.79 -15.74
CA TYR A 65 1.33 10.32 -16.60
C TYR A 65 1.10 11.77 -17.02
N SER A 66 -0.13 12.10 -17.43
CA SER A 66 -0.46 13.42 -17.96
C SER A 66 -0.37 14.49 -16.87
N ARG A 67 -0.96 14.24 -15.71
CA ARG A 67 -0.94 15.14 -14.55
C ARG A 67 0.47 15.31 -14.00
N PHE A 68 1.23 14.21 -13.88
CA PHE A 68 2.61 14.26 -13.39
C PHE A 68 3.50 15.08 -14.32
N CYS A 69 3.46 14.83 -15.64
CA CYS A 69 4.30 15.52 -16.61
C CYS A 69 3.86 16.96 -16.90
N ALA A 70 2.64 17.37 -16.50
CA ALA A 70 2.21 18.77 -16.58
C ALA A 70 2.90 19.65 -15.53
N SER A 71 3.36 19.08 -14.42
CA SER A 71 4.02 19.82 -13.34
C SER A 71 5.41 20.28 -13.76
N HIS A 72 5.75 21.54 -13.40
CA HIS A 72 7.04 22.13 -13.76
C HIS A 72 8.24 21.34 -13.22
N GLY A 73 9.22 21.07 -14.08
CA GLY A 73 10.42 20.30 -13.72
C GLY A 73 10.23 18.76 -13.66
N LEU A 74 9.02 18.28 -13.94
CA LEU A 74 8.73 16.85 -14.10
C LEU A 74 8.58 16.51 -15.60
N GLY A 75 8.94 15.28 -15.95
CA GLY A 75 8.84 14.79 -17.32
C GLY A 75 8.87 13.26 -17.34
N GLN A 76 8.76 12.69 -18.53
CA GLN A 76 8.68 11.25 -18.78
C GLN A 76 9.75 10.45 -18.01
N ALA A 77 11.02 10.87 -18.05
CA ALA A 77 12.11 10.13 -17.40
C ALA A 77 11.89 10.02 -15.88
N LYS A 78 11.46 11.09 -15.23
CA LYS A 78 11.16 11.11 -13.79
C LYS A 78 9.90 10.29 -13.47
N TYR A 79 8.89 10.33 -14.34
CA TYR A 79 7.70 9.49 -14.20
C TYR A 79 8.05 7.99 -14.22
N VAL A 80 8.79 7.56 -15.23
CA VAL A 80 9.22 6.16 -15.37
C VAL A 80 10.09 5.73 -14.18
N GLN A 81 11.03 6.58 -13.75
CA GLN A 81 11.85 6.32 -12.58
C GLN A 81 10.98 6.16 -11.31
N LEU A 82 9.97 7.02 -11.12
CA LEU A 82 9.06 6.97 -9.99
C LEU A 82 8.27 5.65 -9.99
N GLN A 83 7.66 5.28 -11.11
CA GLN A 83 6.89 4.04 -11.23
C GLN A 83 7.77 2.81 -10.96
N ALA A 84 9.01 2.81 -11.44
CA ALA A 84 9.95 1.72 -11.18
C ALA A 84 10.31 1.61 -9.69
N VAL A 85 10.54 2.74 -9.00
CA VAL A 85 10.85 2.74 -7.55
C VAL A 85 9.64 2.24 -6.74
N LEU A 86 8.42 2.67 -7.07
CA LEU A 86 7.20 2.22 -6.41
C LEU A 86 7.00 0.71 -6.60
N GLU A 87 7.24 0.20 -7.80
CA GLU A 87 7.13 -1.24 -8.09
C GLU A 87 8.22 -2.05 -7.38
N MET A 88 9.46 -1.57 -7.32
CA MET A 88 10.53 -2.22 -6.53
C MET A 88 10.15 -2.30 -5.05
N GLY A 89 9.58 -1.25 -4.49
CA GLY A 89 9.07 -1.23 -3.12
C GLY A 89 7.99 -2.29 -2.88
N ARG A 90 7.02 -2.39 -3.80
CA ARG A 90 5.96 -3.43 -3.73
C ARG A 90 6.55 -4.84 -3.79
N ARG A 91 7.49 -5.10 -4.70
CA ARG A 91 8.14 -6.42 -4.81
C ARG A 91 8.95 -6.77 -3.58
N HIS A 92 9.70 -5.81 -3.03
CA HIS A 92 10.44 -6.00 -1.79
C HIS A 92 9.51 -6.40 -0.63
N LEU A 93 8.39 -5.70 -0.45
CA LEU A 93 7.40 -6.06 0.56
C LEU A 93 6.80 -7.45 0.32
N HIS A 94 6.55 -7.81 -0.93
CA HIS A 94 6.02 -9.14 -1.28
C HIS A 94 7.01 -10.26 -0.95
N GLU A 95 8.29 -10.09 -1.28
CA GLU A 95 9.33 -11.07 -0.93
C GLU A 95 9.48 -11.22 0.58
N THR A 96 9.43 -10.12 1.33
CA THR A 96 9.49 -10.14 2.79
C THR A 96 8.34 -10.97 3.38
N LEU A 97 7.15 -10.91 2.79
CA LEU A 97 6.00 -11.72 3.22
C LEU A 97 6.15 -13.20 2.87
N LYS A 98 6.71 -13.55 1.70
CA LYS A 98 6.92 -14.95 1.31
C LYS A 98 7.95 -15.67 2.17
N HIS A 99 8.92 -14.94 2.74
CA HIS A 99 9.97 -15.50 3.58
C HIS A 99 9.68 -15.43 5.08
N GLY A 100 8.59 -14.77 5.50
CA GLY A 100 8.19 -14.64 6.90
C GLY A 100 6.80 -15.24 7.17
N ASP A 101 6.53 -15.57 8.44
CA ASP A 101 5.19 -15.96 8.86
C ASP A 101 4.29 -14.72 8.91
N ALA A 102 3.15 -14.75 8.22
CA ALA A 102 2.20 -13.64 8.20
C ALA A 102 1.69 -13.27 9.60
N LEU A 103 1.61 -14.24 10.51
CA LEU A 103 1.18 -14.04 11.89
C LEU A 103 2.30 -13.57 12.83
N THR A 104 3.55 -13.89 12.55
CA THR A 104 4.68 -13.43 13.39
C THR A 104 5.04 -11.98 13.13
N SER A 105 4.57 -11.40 12.02
CA SER A 105 4.80 -10.01 11.68
C SER A 105 3.55 -9.31 11.11
N PRO A 106 2.52 -9.05 11.93
CA PRO A 106 1.29 -8.37 11.50
C PRO A 106 1.57 -7.03 10.79
N GLN A 107 2.61 -6.31 11.23
CA GLN A 107 3.04 -5.08 10.59
C GLN A 107 3.44 -5.26 9.12
N HIS A 108 4.17 -6.32 8.78
CA HIS A 108 4.58 -6.57 7.39
C HIS A 108 3.36 -6.87 6.52
N THR A 109 2.41 -7.67 7.01
CA THR A 109 1.15 -7.94 6.33
C THR A 109 0.36 -6.65 6.09
N ARG A 110 0.22 -5.81 7.11
CA ARG A 110 -0.45 -4.51 6.99
C ARG A 110 0.25 -3.58 5.99
N SER A 111 1.57 -3.45 6.08
CA SER A 111 2.35 -2.62 5.15
C SER A 111 2.18 -3.08 3.71
N TYR A 112 2.20 -4.38 3.48
CA TYR A 112 1.99 -4.94 2.15
C TYR A 112 0.56 -4.68 1.63
N LEU A 113 -0.46 -4.98 2.42
CA LEU A 113 -1.86 -4.76 2.05
C LEU A 113 -2.15 -3.27 1.79
N SER A 114 -1.59 -2.38 2.62
CA SER A 114 -1.68 -0.94 2.40
C SER A 114 -1.04 -0.54 1.07
N ALA A 115 0.17 -1.02 0.77
CA ALA A 115 0.87 -0.72 -0.48
C ALA A 115 0.14 -1.26 -1.73
N ARG A 116 -0.64 -2.35 -1.57
CA ARG A 116 -1.41 -2.94 -2.66
C ARG A 116 -2.77 -2.27 -2.86
N LEU A 117 -3.52 -2.05 -1.80
CA LEU A 117 -4.95 -1.73 -1.87
C LEU A 117 -5.26 -0.24 -1.73
N ARG A 118 -4.44 0.52 -0.97
CA ARG A 118 -4.72 1.92 -0.64
C ARG A 118 -4.88 2.84 -1.87
N GLY A 119 -4.24 2.52 -2.99
CA GLY A 119 -4.22 3.38 -4.19
C GLY A 119 -5.46 3.30 -5.07
N TYR A 120 -6.36 2.33 -4.86
CA TYR A 120 -7.53 2.15 -5.71
C TYR A 120 -8.61 3.19 -5.41
N PRO A 121 -9.20 3.84 -6.45
CA PRO A 121 -10.32 4.77 -6.31
C PRO A 121 -11.67 4.04 -6.16
N TYR A 122 -11.69 2.73 -6.21
CA TYR A 122 -12.83 1.85 -6.04
C TYR A 122 -12.48 0.74 -5.04
N GLU A 123 -13.50 0.05 -4.53
CA GLU A 123 -13.30 -1.05 -3.60
C GLU A 123 -12.73 -2.28 -4.30
N VAL A 124 -11.66 -2.84 -3.75
CA VAL A 124 -11.02 -4.08 -4.19
C VAL A 124 -11.00 -5.04 -3.01
N PHE A 125 -11.57 -6.22 -3.22
CA PHE A 125 -11.50 -7.32 -2.27
C PHE A 125 -10.39 -8.28 -2.66
N ALA A 126 -9.47 -8.53 -1.75
CA ALA A 126 -8.29 -9.35 -1.94
C ALA A 126 -8.18 -10.44 -0.88
N CYS A 127 -7.37 -11.45 -1.18
CA CYS A 127 -7.08 -12.56 -0.29
C CYS A 127 -5.58 -12.87 -0.28
N LEU A 128 -5.01 -13.04 0.91
CA LEU A 128 -3.73 -13.69 1.13
C LEU A 128 -3.99 -15.16 1.45
N PHE A 129 -3.46 -16.06 0.63
CA PHE A 129 -3.52 -17.51 0.84
C PHE A 129 -2.31 -17.98 1.60
N LEU A 130 -2.50 -18.76 2.65
CA LEU A 130 -1.47 -19.15 3.60
C LEU A 130 -1.34 -20.66 3.71
N ASP A 131 -0.11 -21.15 3.93
CA ASP A 131 0.16 -22.54 4.27
C ASP A 131 -0.14 -22.84 5.76
N ASN A 132 0.11 -24.09 6.18
CA ASN A 132 -0.09 -24.54 7.57
C ASN A 132 0.81 -23.81 8.58
N GLN A 133 1.92 -23.23 8.14
CA GLN A 133 2.83 -22.43 8.95
C GLN A 133 2.52 -20.93 8.86
N HIS A 134 1.37 -20.57 8.26
CA HIS A 134 0.91 -19.19 8.02
C HIS A 134 1.87 -18.36 7.14
N ARG A 135 2.67 -19.00 6.30
CA ARG A 135 3.48 -18.31 5.30
C ARG A 135 2.62 -18.00 4.08
N VAL A 136 2.84 -16.85 3.49
CA VAL A 136 2.09 -16.42 2.31
C VAL A 136 2.47 -17.27 1.09
N ILE A 137 1.50 -18.00 0.55
CA ILE A 137 1.61 -18.74 -0.71
C ILE A 137 1.40 -17.76 -1.87
N GLU A 138 0.27 -17.02 -1.85
CA GLU A 138 -0.09 -16.08 -2.92
C GLU A 138 -1.00 -14.97 -2.38
N TYR A 139 -1.00 -13.85 -3.10
CA TYR A 139 -1.93 -12.73 -2.94
C TYR A 139 -2.73 -12.55 -4.21
N GLU A 140 -4.05 -12.51 -4.12
CA GLU A 140 -4.92 -12.24 -5.26
C GLU A 140 -5.97 -11.16 -4.95
N GLU A 141 -6.17 -10.27 -5.91
CA GLU A 141 -7.31 -9.36 -5.97
C GLU A 141 -8.46 -10.07 -6.65
N LEU A 142 -9.49 -10.44 -5.90
CA LEU A 142 -10.53 -11.36 -6.37
C LEU A 142 -11.75 -10.66 -6.94
N PHE A 143 -12.12 -9.52 -6.35
CA PHE A 143 -13.30 -8.77 -6.75
C PHE A 143 -13.00 -7.29 -6.78
N GLN A 144 -13.61 -6.60 -7.74
CA GLN A 144 -13.61 -5.16 -7.85
C GLN A 144 -15.06 -4.68 -7.77
N GLY A 145 -15.31 -3.72 -6.90
CA GLY A 145 -16.62 -3.11 -6.72
C GLY A 145 -16.79 -1.83 -7.50
N THR A 146 -18.02 -1.37 -7.53
CA THR A 146 -18.37 0.01 -7.86
C THR A 146 -18.26 0.86 -6.60
N ILE A 147 -18.67 2.15 -6.67
CA ILE A 147 -18.65 3.09 -5.52
C ILE A 147 -19.45 2.55 -4.31
N ASP A 148 -20.40 1.65 -4.54
CA ASP A 148 -21.31 1.10 -3.52
C ASP A 148 -20.90 -0.31 -2.98
N GLY A 149 -19.70 -0.81 -3.31
CA GLY A 149 -19.17 -2.06 -2.77
C GLY A 149 -18.85 -3.13 -3.83
N ALA A 150 -18.09 -4.12 -3.43
CA ALA A 150 -17.71 -5.29 -4.24
C ALA A 150 -18.64 -6.46 -3.95
N SER A 151 -19.23 -7.06 -5.01
CA SER A 151 -19.96 -8.34 -4.86
C SER A 151 -18.98 -9.49 -4.65
N VAL A 152 -18.81 -9.90 -3.40
CA VAL A 152 -17.94 -11.03 -3.04
C VAL A 152 -18.71 -12.34 -3.09
N HIS A 153 -18.22 -13.27 -3.92
CA HIS A 153 -18.83 -14.58 -4.09
C HIS A 153 -18.03 -15.68 -3.36
N PRO A 154 -18.54 -16.26 -2.25
CA PRO A 154 -17.82 -17.27 -1.47
C PRO A 154 -17.28 -18.44 -2.29
N ARG A 155 -18.03 -18.93 -3.29
CA ARG A 155 -17.57 -20.01 -4.17
C ARG A 155 -16.25 -19.71 -4.87
N GLU A 156 -16.00 -18.46 -5.26
CA GLU A 156 -14.75 -18.08 -5.92
C GLU A 156 -13.58 -18.04 -4.93
N VAL A 157 -13.82 -17.54 -3.72
CA VAL A 157 -12.80 -17.54 -2.65
C VAL A 157 -12.41 -18.99 -2.28
N VAL A 158 -13.41 -19.86 -2.11
CA VAL A 158 -13.19 -21.31 -1.85
C VAL A 158 -12.42 -21.95 -3.01
N ARG A 159 -12.83 -21.71 -4.25
CA ARG A 159 -12.16 -22.24 -5.45
C ARG A 159 -10.67 -21.82 -5.49
N ARG A 160 -10.38 -20.56 -5.19
CA ARG A 160 -9.00 -20.04 -5.16
C ARG A 160 -8.21 -20.62 -4.00
N ALA A 161 -8.79 -20.71 -2.80
CA ALA A 161 -8.14 -21.35 -1.65
C ALA A 161 -7.74 -22.80 -1.96
N MET A 162 -8.61 -23.55 -2.58
CA MET A 162 -8.32 -24.93 -3.02
C MET A 162 -7.25 -24.98 -4.12
N SER A 163 -7.28 -24.06 -5.10
CA SER A 163 -6.27 -24.04 -6.18
C SER A 163 -4.86 -23.71 -5.67
N HIS A 164 -4.74 -22.95 -4.59
CA HIS A 164 -3.47 -22.64 -3.94
C HIS A 164 -3.08 -23.64 -2.86
N ASN A 165 -3.93 -24.66 -2.61
CA ASN A 165 -3.73 -25.60 -1.50
C ASN A 165 -3.53 -24.87 -0.16
N ALA A 166 -4.31 -23.81 0.07
CA ALA A 166 -4.21 -22.96 1.25
C ALA A 166 -4.81 -23.64 2.47
N ALA A 167 -4.15 -23.54 3.62
CA ALA A 167 -4.65 -23.99 4.92
C ALA A 167 -5.36 -22.87 5.68
N ALA A 168 -5.06 -21.62 5.34
CA ALA A 168 -5.69 -20.45 5.92
C ALA A 168 -5.68 -19.27 4.95
N VAL A 169 -6.50 -18.24 5.25
CA VAL A 169 -6.55 -17.00 4.49
C VAL A 169 -6.61 -15.78 5.41
N ILE A 170 -6.05 -14.67 4.92
CA ILE A 170 -6.34 -13.32 5.43
C ILE A 170 -7.10 -12.60 4.31
N LEU A 171 -8.31 -12.15 4.64
CA LEU A 171 -9.15 -11.35 3.77
C LEU A 171 -8.73 -9.87 3.89
N ALA A 172 -8.84 -9.12 2.81
CA ALA A 172 -8.59 -7.68 2.85
C ALA A 172 -9.43 -6.94 1.83
N HIS A 173 -9.83 -5.70 2.15
CA HIS A 173 -10.39 -4.78 1.17
C HIS A 173 -10.04 -3.33 1.54
N ASN A 174 -10.11 -2.43 0.56
CA ASN A 174 -9.94 -1.01 0.81
C ASN A 174 -11.28 -0.29 0.84
N HIS A 175 -11.34 0.77 1.65
CA HIS A 175 -12.42 1.75 1.58
C HIS A 175 -11.92 3.00 0.83
N PRO A 176 -12.43 3.31 -0.36
CA PRO A 176 -12.05 4.50 -1.12
C PRO A 176 -12.32 5.82 -0.38
N SER A 177 -13.26 5.81 0.58
CA SER A 177 -13.52 6.94 1.48
C SER A 177 -12.33 7.30 2.37
N GLY A 178 -11.38 6.37 2.55
CA GLY A 178 -10.24 6.49 3.44
C GLY A 178 -10.52 6.09 4.90
N VAL A 179 -11.77 5.86 5.29
CA VAL A 179 -12.15 5.47 6.65
C VAL A 179 -12.14 3.94 6.77
N ALA A 180 -11.29 3.39 7.64
CA ALA A 180 -11.14 1.94 7.84
C ALA A 180 -12.16 1.35 8.84
N GLU A 181 -13.29 2.00 9.08
CA GLU A 181 -14.33 1.49 9.99
C GLU A 181 -15.14 0.37 9.31
N PRO A 182 -15.27 -0.82 9.94
CA PRO A 182 -16.05 -1.92 9.38
C PRO A 182 -17.53 -1.57 9.24
N SER A 183 -18.12 -1.88 8.12
CA SER A 183 -19.55 -1.83 7.91
C SER A 183 -20.24 -3.14 8.38
N SER A 184 -21.57 -3.10 8.51
CA SER A 184 -22.34 -4.32 8.76
C SER A 184 -22.21 -5.34 7.62
N SER A 185 -22.05 -4.87 6.39
CA SER A 185 -21.82 -5.72 5.21
C SER A 185 -20.49 -6.44 5.29
N ASP A 186 -19.43 -5.79 5.78
CA ASP A 186 -18.10 -6.40 5.97
C ASP A 186 -18.16 -7.52 7.01
N ALA A 187 -18.85 -7.30 8.11
CA ALA A 187 -19.05 -8.34 9.12
C ALA A 187 -19.84 -9.54 8.56
N GLN A 188 -20.91 -9.29 7.81
CA GLN A 188 -21.73 -10.34 7.20
C GLN A 188 -20.97 -11.16 6.17
N ILE A 189 -20.23 -10.51 5.25
CA ILE A 189 -19.46 -11.23 4.24
C ILE A 189 -18.31 -12.00 4.87
N THR A 190 -17.67 -11.46 5.90
CA THR A 190 -16.62 -12.16 6.64
C THR A 190 -17.16 -13.44 7.26
N GLN A 191 -18.30 -13.38 7.95
CA GLN A 191 -18.90 -14.57 8.55
C GLN A 191 -19.29 -15.60 7.48
N ARG A 192 -19.89 -15.17 6.35
CA ARG A 192 -20.22 -16.04 5.23
C ARG A 192 -19.00 -16.75 4.63
N LEU A 193 -17.89 -16.02 4.50
CA LEU A 193 -16.64 -16.60 3.99
C LEU A 193 -16.02 -17.56 4.98
N LYS A 194 -16.03 -17.22 6.28
CA LYS A 194 -15.58 -18.10 7.36
C LYS A 194 -16.34 -19.44 7.35
N ASP A 195 -17.66 -19.39 7.28
CA ASP A 195 -18.50 -20.60 7.25
C ASP A 195 -18.23 -21.42 5.99
N SER A 196 -18.11 -20.78 4.82
CA SER A 196 -17.89 -21.46 3.55
C SER A 196 -16.51 -22.12 3.47
N LEU A 197 -15.46 -21.46 3.96
CA LEU A 197 -14.09 -21.96 3.97
C LEU A 197 -13.88 -23.05 5.01
N ALA A 198 -14.59 -23.00 6.14
CA ALA A 198 -14.57 -24.05 7.16
C ALA A 198 -15.05 -25.40 6.62
N LEU A 199 -15.96 -25.43 5.64
CA LEU A 199 -16.43 -26.67 5.00
C LEU A 199 -15.33 -27.42 4.22
N VAL A 200 -14.23 -26.75 3.91
CA VAL A 200 -13.07 -27.30 3.18
C VAL A 200 -11.79 -27.19 4.01
N ASP A 201 -11.90 -27.11 5.33
CA ASP A 201 -10.80 -27.05 6.29
C ASP A 201 -9.84 -25.87 6.10
N VAL A 202 -10.31 -24.76 5.52
CA VAL A 202 -9.54 -23.52 5.35
C VAL A 202 -9.98 -22.50 6.40
N ARG A 203 -9.03 -21.99 7.19
CA ARG A 203 -9.32 -21.04 8.28
C ARG A 203 -9.25 -19.60 7.80
N VAL A 204 -10.19 -18.76 8.21
CA VAL A 204 -10.06 -17.30 8.10
C VAL A 204 -9.35 -16.81 9.36
N ILE A 205 -8.13 -16.27 9.17
CA ILE A 205 -7.28 -15.76 10.26
C ILE A 205 -7.64 -14.33 10.63
N ASP A 206 -7.86 -13.48 9.61
CA ASP A 206 -8.21 -12.08 9.79
C ASP A 206 -8.97 -11.54 8.57
N HIS A 207 -9.61 -10.39 8.76
CA HIS A 207 -10.11 -9.54 7.70
C HIS A 207 -9.65 -8.10 7.96
N ILE A 208 -8.81 -7.58 7.07
CA ILE A 208 -8.16 -6.29 7.22
C ILE A 208 -8.80 -5.27 6.29
N ILE A 209 -9.31 -4.18 6.85
CA ILE A 209 -9.85 -3.04 6.10
C ILE A 209 -8.78 -1.97 5.98
N VAL A 210 -8.50 -1.55 4.75
CA VAL A 210 -7.46 -0.58 4.43
C VAL A 210 -8.10 0.78 4.13
N GLY A 211 -7.83 1.75 4.98
CA GLY A 211 -8.21 3.15 4.81
C GLY A 211 -7.04 4.04 4.42
N ASP A 212 -7.21 5.34 4.58
CA ASP A 212 -6.17 6.33 4.30
C ASP A 212 -5.29 6.61 5.53
N GLY A 213 -4.21 5.84 5.67
CA GLY A 213 -3.30 5.92 6.82
C GLY A 213 -3.74 5.09 8.03
N GLU A 214 -4.94 4.54 8.00
CA GLU A 214 -5.50 3.68 9.04
C GLU A 214 -5.87 2.32 8.48
N MET A 215 -5.80 1.30 9.32
CA MET A 215 -6.23 -0.06 9.01
C MET A 215 -6.92 -0.68 10.21
N THR A 216 -7.96 -1.44 9.94
CA THR A 216 -8.71 -2.16 10.97
C THR A 216 -8.62 -3.66 10.73
N SER A 217 -8.25 -4.40 11.76
CA SER A 217 -8.33 -5.86 11.83
C SER A 217 -9.62 -6.26 12.54
N LEU A 218 -10.44 -7.09 11.89
CA LEU A 218 -11.66 -7.60 12.49
C LEU A 218 -11.34 -8.63 13.59
N ALA A 219 -10.24 -9.38 13.47
CA ALA A 219 -9.80 -10.30 14.49
C ALA A 219 -9.39 -9.56 15.78
N GLU A 220 -8.62 -8.47 15.68
CA GLU A 220 -8.26 -7.65 16.85
C GLU A 220 -9.48 -7.00 17.53
N ARG A 221 -10.55 -6.74 16.77
CA ARG A 221 -11.83 -6.24 17.30
C ARG A 221 -12.75 -7.33 17.83
N GLY A 222 -12.35 -8.61 17.73
CA GLY A 222 -13.18 -9.76 18.16
C GLY A 222 -14.42 -9.98 17.30
N LEU A 223 -14.37 -9.60 16.02
CA LEU A 223 -15.45 -9.73 15.04
C LEU A 223 -15.33 -10.97 14.15
N ILE A 224 -14.28 -11.78 14.35
CA ILE A 224 -14.05 -13.06 13.63
C ILE A 224 -14.02 -14.23 14.60
#